data_b5f37fbb9eb624629799c47631339294
#
_entry.id   b5f37fbb9eb624629799c47631339294
#
_cell.length_a   1.000
_cell.length_b   1.000
_cell.length_c   1.000
_cell.angle_alpha   90.00
_cell.angle_beta   90.00
_cell.angle_gamma   90.00
#
_symmetry.space_group_name_H-M   'P 1'
#
loop_
_entity.id
_entity.type
_entity.pdbx_description
1 polymer ?
#
loop_
_entity_poly.entity_id
_entity_poly.type
_entity_poly.pdbx_seq_one_letter_code
_entity_poly.pdbx_strand_id
1 'polypeptide(L)'
;MFEELRRYVKKIPRGKVATYGQVALAAGFPTGSRQAAWSLKTADPLLPWHRVIGKVNAKRGKILLRGANGVEQAQRLEAEGVIVNGIHIDLVRFGHVFKQRPT
;
A
#
# COMPACT_ATOMS: atom_id res chain seq x y z
N MET A 1 -3.50 -4.41 -16.93
CA MET A 1 -2.94 -4.79 -15.62
C MET A 1 -2.73 -3.59 -14.70
N PHE A 2 -2.01 -2.56 -15.13
CA PHE A 2 -1.71 -1.42 -14.27
C PHE A 2 -2.95 -0.60 -13.89
N GLU A 3 -3.94 -0.52 -14.75
CA GLU A 3 -5.19 0.19 -14.45
C GLU A 3 -5.95 -0.44 -13.30
N GLU A 4 -6.04 -1.77 -13.29
CA GLU A 4 -6.70 -2.51 -12.21
C GLU A 4 -5.94 -2.33 -10.89
N LEU A 5 -4.61 -2.42 -10.93
CA LEU A 5 -3.79 -2.21 -9.73
C LEU A 5 -4.01 -0.82 -9.16
N ARG A 6 -3.98 0.21 -10.01
CA ARG A 6 -4.22 1.59 -9.58
C ARG A 6 -5.62 1.80 -9.03
N ARG A 7 -6.61 1.13 -9.61
CA ARG A 7 -8.00 1.20 -9.13
C ARG A 7 -8.09 0.72 -7.68
N TYR A 8 -7.42 -0.38 -7.35
CA TYR A 8 -7.45 -0.90 -5.97
C TYR A 8 -6.62 -0.06 -5.02
N VAL A 9 -5.53 0.54 -5.47
CA VAL A 9 -4.79 1.51 -4.64
C VAL A 9 -5.69 2.67 -4.23
N LYS A 10 -6.52 3.19 -5.16
CA LYS A 10 -7.45 4.26 -4.86
C LYS A 10 -8.51 3.89 -3.82
N LYS A 11 -8.77 2.60 -3.62
CA LYS A 11 -9.75 2.12 -2.64
C LYS A 11 -9.22 2.10 -1.21
N ILE A 12 -7.92 2.25 -1.01
CA ILE A 12 -7.34 2.29 0.33
C ILE A 12 -7.72 3.62 0.98
N PRO A 13 -8.50 3.59 2.09
CA PRO A 13 -8.97 4.84 2.69
C PRO A 13 -7.85 5.54 3.45
N ARG A 14 -8.05 6.82 3.71
CA ARG A 14 -7.16 7.62 4.55
C ARG A 14 -7.02 6.97 5.93
N GLY A 15 -5.78 6.88 6.42
CA GLY A 15 -5.49 6.27 7.71
C GLY A 15 -5.31 4.76 7.67
N LYS A 16 -5.33 4.16 6.48
CA LYS A 16 -5.11 2.73 6.29
C LYS A 16 -4.01 2.47 5.28
N VAL A 17 -3.44 1.28 5.34
CA VAL A 17 -2.38 0.85 4.43
C VAL A 17 -2.71 -0.55 3.88
N ALA A 18 -2.13 -0.88 2.74
CA ALA A 18 -2.17 -2.24 2.19
C ALA A 18 -0.79 -2.59 1.66
N THR A 19 -0.48 -3.88 1.62
CA THR A 19 0.78 -4.32 1.03
C THR A 19 0.66 -4.42 -0.49
N TYR A 20 1.81 -4.38 -1.18
CA TYR A 20 1.83 -4.57 -2.63
C TYR A 20 1.16 -5.88 -3.04
N GLY A 21 1.41 -6.95 -2.28
CA GLY A 21 0.79 -8.26 -2.54
C GLY A 21 -0.72 -8.24 -2.34
N GLN A 22 -1.22 -7.53 -1.34
CA GLN A 22 -2.67 -7.40 -1.11
C GLN A 22 -3.36 -6.65 -2.25
N VAL A 23 -2.74 -5.56 -2.71
CA VAL A 23 -3.26 -4.80 -3.86
C VAL A 23 -3.31 -5.69 -5.10
N ALA A 24 -2.22 -6.41 -5.38
CA ALA A 24 -2.14 -7.30 -6.53
C ALA A 24 -3.18 -8.41 -6.45
N LEU A 25 -3.32 -9.05 -5.30
CA LEU A 25 -4.30 -10.11 -5.09
C LEU A 25 -5.73 -9.59 -5.30
N ALA A 26 -6.05 -8.44 -4.72
CA ALA A 26 -7.37 -7.83 -4.87
C ALA A 26 -7.69 -7.49 -6.33
N ALA A 27 -6.67 -7.08 -7.09
CA ALA A 27 -6.82 -6.75 -8.51
C ALA A 27 -6.88 -7.99 -9.42
N GLY A 28 -6.73 -9.20 -8.87
CA GLY A 28 -6.77 -10.44 -9.63
C GLY A 28 -5.42 -10.96 -10.08
N PHE A 29 -4.33 -10.45 -9.51
CA PHE A 29 -2.96 -10.84 -9.88
C PHE A 29 -2.20 -11.36 -8.66
N PRO A 30 -2.47 -12.61 -8.21
CA PRO A 30 -1.93 -13.11 -6.92
C PRO A 30 -0.40 -13.12 -6.82
N THR A 31 0.31 -13.16 -7.95
CA THR A 31 1.77 -13.09 -7.98
C THR A 31 2.29 -11.74 -8.47
N GLY A 32 1.44 -10.72 -8.47
CA GLY A 32 1.71 -9.44 -9.12
C GLY A 32 2.26 -8.33 -8.21
N SER A 33 2.90 -8.65 -7.08
CA SER A 33 3.40 -7.62 -6.16
C SER A 33 4.44 -6.70 -6.82
N ARG A 34 5.30 -7.21 -7.69
CA ARG A 34 6.24 -6.38 -8.46
C ARG A 34 5.53 -5.43 -9.39
N GLN A 35 4.52 -5.93 -10.09
CA GLN A 35 3.72 -5.12 -11.01
C GLN A 35 2.96 -4.04 -10.25
N ALA A 36 2.48 -4.34 -9.04
CA ALA A 36 1.86 -3.33 -8.19
C ALA A 36 2.86 -2.21 -7.85
N ALA A 37 4.08 -2.55 -7.46
CA ALA A 37 5.13 -1.57 -7.19
C ALA A 37 5.46 -0.75 -8.45
N TRP A 38 5.56 -1.40 -9.61
CA TRP A 38 5.83 -0.72 -10.88
C TRP A 38 4.72 0.25 -11.26
N SER A 39 3.46 -0.14 -11.04
CA SER A 39 2.32 0.72 -11.38
C SER A 39 2.36 2.06 -10.63
N LEU A 40 2.93 2.08 -9.44
CA LEU A 40 3.04 3.29 -8.63
C LEU A 40 4.17 4.20 -9.08
N LYS A 41 5.22 3.68 -9.72
CA LYS A 41 6.34 4.49 -10.22
C LYS A 41 5.94 5.44 -11.34
N THR A 42 4.98 5.03 -12.15
CA THR A 42 4.51 5.80 -13.32
C THR A 42 3.12 6.34 -13.10
N ALA A 43 2.63 6.31 -11.87
CA ALA A 43 1.27 6.69 -11.55
C ALA A 43 1.09 8.19 -11.45
N ASP A 44 -0.16 8.62 -11.57
CA ASP A 44 -0.60 9.96 -11.28
C ASP A 44 -0.14 10.38 -9.87
N PRO A 45 0.47 11.58 -9.70
CA PRO A 45 0.84 12.08 -8.37
C PRO A 45 -0.31 12.13 -7.36
N LEU A 46 -1.55 12.19 -7.83
CA LEU A 46 -2.74 12.18 -6.96
C LEU A 46 -3.10 10.79 -6.43
N LEU A 47 -2.47 9.74 -6.97
CA LEU A 47 -2.68 8.38 -6.48
C LEU A 47 -2.12 8.25 -5.05
N PRO A 48 -2.86 7.63 -4.10
CA PRO A 48 -2.36 7.50 -2.72
C PRO A 48 -1.29 6.39 -2.60
N TRP A 49 -0.18 6.58 -3.31
CA TRP A 49 0.94 5.63 -3.34
C TRP A 49 1.54 5.41 -1.94
N HIS A 50 1.46 6.41 -1.08
CA HIS A 50 1.99 6.34 0.29
C HIS A 50 1.28 5.30 1.15
N ARG A 51 0.06 4.88 0.77
CA ARG A 51 -0.73 3.88 1.49
C ARG A 51 -0.39 2.44 1.10
N VAL A 52 0.56 2.24 0.19
CA VAL A 52 1.00 0.91 -0.23
C VAL A 52 2.41 0.66 0.29
N ILE A 53 2.57 -0.44 1.03
CA ILE A 53 3.81 -0.76 1.75
C ILE A 53 4.25 -2.19 1.46
N GLY A 54 5.48 -2.51 1.87
CA GLY A 54 5.98 -3.88 1.78
C GLY A 54 5.47 -4.75 2.92
N LYS A 55 5.44 -6.05 2.71
CA LYS A 55 5.04 -7.03 3.72
C LYS A 55 6.26 -7.57 4.44
N VAL A 56 6.21 -7.63 5.77
CA VAL A 56 7.17 -8.37 6.60
C VAL A 56 6.56 -9.72 6.98
N ASN A 57 5.35 -9.70 7.55
CA ASN A 57 4.58 -10.90 7.88
C ASN A 57 3.08 -10.53 7.89
N ALA A 58 2.23 -11.43 8.36
CA ALA A 58 0.78 -11.19 8.36
C ALA A 58 0.36 -10.00 9.25
N LYS A 59 1.19 -9.64 10.24
CA LYS A 59 0.85 -8.60 11.22
C LYS A 59 1.62 -7.30 11.03
N ARG A 60 2.66 -7.29 10.19
CA ARG A 60 3.56 -6.16 10.06
C ARG A 60 3.95 -5.91 8.61
N GLY A 61 3.88 -4.66 8.22
CA GLY A 61 4.44 -4.16 6.98
C GLY A 61 5.57 -3.20 7.22
N LYS A 62 6.23 -2.78 6.16
CA LYS A 62 7.32 -1.81 6.24
C LYS A 62 7.37 -0.91 5.02
N ILE A 63 7.89 0.29 5.22
CA ILE A 63 8.20 1.22 4.14
C ILE A 63 9.44 0.70 3.42
N LEU A 64 9.33 0.49 2.12
CA LEU A 64 10.42 -0.02 1.28
C LEU A 64 11.21 1.09 0.59
N LEU A 65 10.62 2.26 0.43
CA LEU A 65 11.26 3.38 -0.24
C LEU A 65 12.38 3.94 0.62
N ARG A 66 13.41 4.43 -0.02
CA ARG A 66 14.59 4.96 0.66
C ARG A 66 14.74 6.45 0.41
N GLY A 67 15.53 7.11 1.26
CA GLY A 67 15.85 8.52 1.12
C GLY A 67 14.61 9.40 1.27
N ALA A 68 14.55 10.45 0.47
CA ALA A 68 13.48 11.44 0.53
C ALA A 68 12.09 10.83 0.31
N ASN A 69 11.99 9.83 -0.56
CA ASN A 69 10.69 9.19 -0.85
C ASN A 69 10.16 8.40 0.35
N GLY A 70 11.03 7.72 1.08
CA GLY A 70 10.64 7.00 2.30
C GLY A 70 10.23 7.96 3.41
N VAL A 71 10.95 9.06 3.57
CA VAL A 71 10.61 10.12 4.53
C VAL A 71 9.25 10.72 4.20
N GLU A 72 9.03 11.06 2.94
CA GLU A 72 7.74 11.62 2.49
C GLU A 72 6.59 10.64 2.74
N GLN A 73 6.79 9.36 2.44
CA GLN A 73 5.79 8.33 2.68
C GLN A 73 5.41 8.26 4.16
N ALA A 74 6.41 8.22 5.04
CA ALA A 74 6.18 8.20 6.49
C ALA A 74 5.42 9.44 6.96
N GLN A 75 5.83 10.62 6.49
CA GLN A 75 5.18 11.88 6.86
C GLN A 75 3.72 11.91 6.42
N ARG A 76 3.42 11.47 5.21
CA ARG A 76 2.04 11.42 4.70
C ARG A 76 1.18 10.46 5.51
N LEU A 77 1.71 9.28 5.86
CA LEU A 77 1.00 8.30 6.68
C LEU A 77 0.75 8.83 8.08
N GLU A 78 1.75 9.45 8.70
CA GLU A 78 1.60 10.03 10.04
C GLU A 78 0.57 11.16 10.04
N ALA A 79 0.51 11.96 8.99
CA ALA A 79 -0.50 13.00 8.83
C ALA A 79 -1.92 12.43 8.74
N GLU A 80 -2.06 11.16 8.34
CA GLU A 80 -3.34 10.45 8.29
C GLU A 80 -3.66 9.68 9.57
N GLY A 81 -2.78 9.75 10.57
CA GLY A 81 -2.96 9.07 11.84
C GLY A 81 -2.36 7.67 11.91
N VAL A 82 -1.62 7.24 10.88
CA VAL A 82 -0.92 5.95 10.90
C VAL A 82 0.35 6.07 11.74
N ILE A 83 0.54 5.15 12.66
CA ILE A 83 1.76 5.11 13.49
C ILE A 83 2.86 4.38 12.72
N VAL A 84 3.97 5.07 12.50
CA VAL A 84 5.15 4.51 11.83
C VAL A 84 6.27 4.35 12.86
N ASN A 85 6.63 3.12 13.18
CA ASN A 85 7.72 2.80 14.11
C ASN A 85 8.99 2.51 13.32
N GLY A 86 9.85 3.51 13.17
CA GLY A 86 11.00 3.42 12.28
C GLY A 86 10.52 3.31 10.84
N ILE A 87 10.54 2.09 10.29
CA ILE A 87 10.00 1.81 8.97
C ILE A 87 8.79 0.86 9.02
N HIS A 88 8.39 0.42 10.22
CA HIS A 88 7.38 -0.63 10.39
C HIS A 88 6.00 -0.07 10.71
N ILE A 89 4.97 -0.76 10.23
CA ILE A 89 3.57 -0.39 10.42
C ILE A 89 2.79 -1.63 10.85
N ASP A 90 1.95 -1.47 11.88
CA ASP A 90 1.09 -2.54 12.38
C ASP A 90 -0.09 -2.77 11.42
N LEU A 91 -0.09 -3.90 10.75
CA LEU A 91 -1.14 -4.26 9.78
C LEU A 91 -2.43 -4.71 10.47
N VAL A 92 -2.37 -5.16 11.72
CA VAL A 92 -3.58 -5.51 12.45
C VAL A 92 -4.41 -4.27 12.72
N ARG A 93 -3.75 -3.17 13.07
CA ARG A 93 -4.40 -1.90 13.39
C ARG A 93 -4.72 -1.05 12.16
N PHE A 94 -3.77 -0.96 11.22
CA PHE A 94 -3.86 -0.02 10.10
C PHE A 94 -4.06 -0.68 8.73
N GLY A 95 -4.08 -2.02 8.68
CA GLY A 95 -4.26 -2.73 7.43
C GLY A 95 -5.66 -2.59 6.87
N HIS A 96 -5.75 -2.28 5.56
CA HIS A 96 -7.01 -2.26 4.85
C HIS A 96 -7.30 -3.65 4.29
N VAL A 97 -8.54 -4.11 4.45
CA VAL A 97 -9.00 -5.37 3.86
C VAL A 97 -9.91 -5.03 2.69
N PHE A 98 -9.50 -5.46 1.49
CA PHE A 98 -10.34 -5.28 0.31
C PHE A 98 -11.53 -6.21 0.36
N LYS A 99 -12.72 -5.70 0.06
CA LYS A 99 -13.91 -6.53 -0.04
C LYS A 99 -13.77 -7.47 -1.23
N GLN A 100 -13.89 -8.77 -0.95
CA GLN A 100 -13.98 -9.76 -2.01
C GLN A 100 -15.36 -9.71 -2.63
N ARG A 101 -15.40 -9.81 -3.96
CA ARG A 101 -16.69 -9.94 -4.64
C ARG A 101 -17.30 -11.29 -4.27
N PRO A 102 -18.58 -11.34 -3.92
CA PRO A 102 -19.27 -12.61 -3.80
C PRO A 102 -19.20 -13.32 -5.17
N THR A 103 -18.71 -14.53 -5.14
CA THR A 103 -18.67 -15.37 -6.34
C THR A 103 -20.06 -15.92 -6.63
#